data_fd8c674f0c1b144979e2c2399c599079
#
_entry.id   fd8c674f0c1b144979e2c2399c599079
#
_cell.length_a   1.000
_cell.length_b   1.000
_cell.length_c   1.000
_cell.angle_alpha   90.00
_cell.angle_beta   90.00
_cell.angle_gamma   90.00
#
_symmetry.space_group_name_H-M   'P 1'
#
loop_
_entity.id
_entity.type
_entity.pdbx_description
1 polymer ?
#
loop_
_entity_poly.entity_id
_entity_poly.type
_entity_poly.pdbx_seq_one_letter_code
_entity_poly.pdbx_strand_id
1 'polypeptide(L)'
;MSVREDRLMAEYETMKKWRSRVVEWRAIGNSKSPDKYEVTYHVKSIIGFDNGRPLTHTGFKVIIEFSGDYPRVKPDVHLDSQRPWPIHPNIWPDGRFCLEGDQHWIPGVGVPMDAICQMIGEILSYQEVNIRSAANGNAAMIDWVKKNLVFETGSNTKVKNPIDPSPIRLPDIDDSVKWGTDDQEPPQQRIVFG
;
A
#
# COMPACT_ATOMS: atom_id res chain seq x y z
N MET A 1 2.96 26.52 13.93
CA MET A 1 3.21 25.36 13.07
C MET A 1 2.69 25.69 11.68
N SER A 2 3.28 25.16 10.65
CA SER A 2 2.78 25.34 9.27
C SER A 2 1.65 24.35 9.00
N VAL A 3 0.78 24.66 8.03
CA VAL A 3 -0.29 23.72 7.58
C VAL A 3 0.30 22.35 7.20
N ARG A 4 1.50 22.34 6.60
CA ARG A 4 2.20 21.11 6.27
C ARG A 4 2.57 20.29 7.52
N GLU A 5 3.15 20.93 8.54
CA GLU A 5 3.53 20.25 9.79
C GLU A 5 2.32 19.68 10.52
N ASP A 6 1.25 20.46 10.63
CA ASP A 6 0.02 20.02 11.30
C ASP A 6 -0.56 18.79 10.57
N ARG A 7 -0.51 18.78 9.24
CA ARG A 7 -0.97 17.66 8.44
C ARG A 7 -0.07 16.43 8.60
N LEU A 8 1.25 16.58 8.52
CA LEU A 8 2.19 15.47 8.72
C LEU A 8 2.05 14.85 10.13
N MET A 9 1.82 15.67 11.15
CA MET A 9 1.52 15.18 12.51
C MET A 9 0.23 14.34 12.52
N ALA A 10 -0.83 14.79 11.87
CA ALA A 10 -2.09 14.05 11.78
C ALA A 10 -1.91 12.71 11.06
N GLU A 11 -1.14 12.68 9.96
CA GLU A 11 -0.82 11.43 9.25
C GLU A 11 -0.04 10.45 10.14
N TYR A 12 0.92 10.94 10.91
CA TYR A 12 1.69 10.12 11.83
C TYR A 12 0.82 9.55 12.95
N GLU A 13 -0.09 10.35 13.53
CA GLU A 13 -1.04 9.87 14.53
C GLU A 13 -1.99 8.80 13.96
N THR A 14 -2.40 8.95 12.71
CA THR A 14 -3.20 7.95 12.00
C THR A 14 -2.44 6.63 11.84
N MET A 15 -1.18 6.71 11.42
CA MET A 15 -0.33 5.52 11.26
C MET A 15 -0.06 4.82 12.59
N LYS A 16 0.11 5.52 13.69
CA LYS A 16 0.29 4.88 15.01
C LYS A 16 -0.92 4.05 15.45
N LYS A 17 -2.10 4.36 14.96
CA LYS A 17 -3.34 3.61 15.24
C LYS A 17 -3.60 2.49 14.23
N TRP A 18 -2.96 2.56 13.07
CA TRP A 18 -3.17 1.58 12.01
C TRP A 18 -2.61 0.21 12.39
N ARG A 19 -3.37 -0.85 12.13
CA ARG A 19 -3.00 -2.23 12.48
C ARG A 19 -3.05 -3.10 11.25
N SER A 20 -2.03 -3.95 11.09
CA SER A 20 -1.93 -4.95 10.04
C SER A 20 -1.14 -6.16 10.53
N ARG A 21 -1.41 -7.34 9.96
CA ARG A 21 -0.59 -8.54 10.15
C ARG A 21 0.41 -8.76 9.03
N VAL A 22 0.24 -8.05 7.93
CA VAL A 22 1.03 -8.23 6.70
C VAL A 22 1.78 -6.97 6.29
N VAL A 23 1.70 -5.91 7.10
CA VAL A 23 2.39 -4.65 6.80
C VAL A 23 3.12 -4.15 8.04
N GLU A 24 4.38 -3.87 7.87
CA GLU A 24 5.25 -3.21 8.83
C GLU A 24 5.65 -1.83 8.28
N TRP A 25 5.86 -0.87 9.15
CA TRP A 25 6.27 0.46 8.72
C TRP A 25 7.19 1.13 9.72
N ARG A 26 8.02 2.03 9.22
CA ARG A 26 8.80 2.97 10.04
C ARG A 26 8.74 4.36 9.45
N ALA A 27 8.70 5.35 10.31
CA ALA A 27 8.81 6.75 9.94
C ALA A 27 10.27 7.20 9.93
N ILE A 28 10.62 8.11 9.02
CA ILE A 28 11.95 8.68 8.86
C ILE A 28 11.83 10.20 8.89
N GLY A 29 12.80 10.87 9.50
CA GLY A 29 12.84 12.32 9.62
C GLY A 29 12.40 12.83 10.99
N ASN A 30 11.60 13.87 11.06
CA ASN A 30 11.18 14.48 12.30
C ASN A 30 10.30 13.55 13.13
N SER A 31 10.59 13.36 14.41
CA SER A 31 9.88 12.42 15.30
C SER A 31 8.41 12.78 15.57
N LYS A 32 7.99 14.03 15.31
CA LYS A 32 6.60 14.47 15.49
C LYS A 32 5.84 14.61 14.17
N SER A 33 6.54 14.97 13.11
CA SER A 33 5.98 15.24 11.78
C SER A 33 6.88 14.63 10.69
N PRO A 34 7.03 13.28 10.66
CA PRO A 34 7.85 12.63 9.66
C PRO A 34 7.27 12.85 8.26
N ASP A 35 8.15 13.04 7.31
CA ASP A 35 7.80 13.29 5.91
C ASP A 35 8.21 12.16 4.97
N LYS A 36 8.77 11.08 5.54
CA LYS A 36 9.12 9.87 4.80
C LYS A 36 8.79 8.62 5.60
N TYR A 37 8.31 7.61 4.90
CA TYR A 37 7.99 6.31 5.47
C TYR A 37 8.57 5.20 4.61
N GLU A 38 9.13 4.19 5.27
CA GLU A 38 9.40 2.88 4.68
C GLU A 38 8.31 1.92 5.14
N VAL A 39 7.67 1.27 4.20
CA VAL A 39 6.57 0.34 4.46
C VAL A 39 6.89 -1.00 3.80
N THR A 40 6.93 -2.06 4.58
CA THR A 40 7.19 -3.41 4.11
C THR A 40 5.90 -4.21 4.08
N TYR A 41 5.56 -4.76 2.92
CA TYR A 41 4.37 -5.56 2.69
C TYR A 41 4.73 -7.03 2.57
N HIS A 42 4.28 -7.86 3.51
CA HIS A 42 4.46 -9.32 3.53
C HIS A 42 3.32 -10.02 2.77
N VAL A 43 2.95 -9.47 1.64
CA VAL A 43 1.93 -10.04 0.74
C VAL A 43 2.59 -10.67 -0.48
N LYS A 44 1.92 -11.66 -1.07
CA LYS A 44 2.35 -12.33 -2.29
C LYS A 44 1.99 -11.48 -3.51
N SER A 45 2.96 -11.28 -4.41
CA SER A 45 2.75 -10.63 -5.70
C SER A 45 3.47 -11.37 -6.82
N ILE A 46 3.08 -11.09 -8.07
CA ILE A 46 3.71 -11.67 -9.27
C ILE A 46 4.98 -10.86 -9.59
N ILE A 47 6.10 -11.56 -9.77
CA ILE A 47 7.40 -10.97 -10.14
C ILE A 47 7.89 -11.38 -11.54
N GLY A 48 7.19 -12.28 -12.20
CA GLY A 48 7.55 -12.81 -13.51
C GLY A 48 6.68 -13.98 -13.91
N PHE A 49 7.06 -14.62 -15.01
CA PHE A 49 6.42 -15.83 -15.52
C PHE A 49 7.46 -16.86 -15.92
N ASP A 50 7.18 -18.13 -15.62
CA ASP A 50 7.89 -19.28 -16.14
C ASP A 50 6.90 -20.19 -16.90
N ASN A 51 7.16 -20.40 -18.19
CA ASN A 51 6.28 -21.19 -19.07
C ASN A 51 4.79 -20.81 -18.95
N GLY A 52 4.49 -19.50 -18.84
CA GLY A 52 3.14 -18.96 -18.71
C GLY A 52 2.55 -19.05 -17.30
N ARG A 53 3.25 -19.63 -16.33
CA ARG A 53 2.83 -19.68 -14.92
C ARG A 53 3.42 -18.51 -14.15
N PRO A 54 2.63 -17.83 -13.29
CA PRO A 54 3.14 -16.72 -12.52
C PRO A 54 4.17 -17.19 -11.50
N LEU A 55 5.33 -16.54 -11.49
CA LEU A 55 6.31 -16.60 -10.40
C LEU A 55 5.91 -15.56 -9.35
N THR A 56 5.85 -15.95 -8.10
CA THR A 56 5.45 -15.08 -7.01
C THR A 56 6.56 -14.89 -5.99
N HIS A 57 6.55 -13.74 -5.33
CA HIS A 57 7.44 -13.38 -4.23
C HIS A 57 6.65 -12.66 -3.13
N THR A 58 7.20 -12.64 -1.92
CA THR A 58 6.66 -11.89 -0.76
C THR A 58 7.73 -10.96 -0.20
N GLY A 59 7.30 -9.90 0.47
CA GLY A 59 8.23 -8.98 1.11
C GLY A 59 8.68 -7.85 0.17
N PHE A 60 7.78 -6.89 -0.07
CA PHE A 60 8.06 -5.70 -0.90
C PHE A 60 8.17 -4.47 -0.03
N LYS A 61 9.26 -3.73 -0.18
CA LYS A 61 9.45 -2.47 0.51
C LYS A 61 9.06 -1.31 -0.41
N VAL A 62 8.26 -0.41 0.15
CA VAL A 62 7.77 0.80 -0.52
C VAL A 62 8.23 2.02 0.26
N ILE A 63 8.64 3.04 -0.45
CA ILE A 63 9.00 4.36 0.08
C ILE A 63 7.86 5.31 -0.22
N ILE A 64 7.43 6.06 0.78
CA ILE A 64 6.42 7.11 0.67
C ILE A 64 7.04 8.40 1.16
N GLU A 65 7.12 9.42 0.29
CA GLU A 65 7.74 10.71 0.60
C GLU A 65 6.75 11.86 0.38
N PHE A 66 6.62 12.71 1.40
CA PHE A 66 5.80 13.91 1.36
C PHE A 66 6.66 15.13 1.01
N SER A 67 6.41 15.71 -0.14
CA SER A 67 7.15 16.89 -0.63
C SER A 67 6.93 18.13 0.24
N GLY A 68 7.70 19.19 -0.01
CA GLY A 68 7.49 20.50 0.62
C GLY A 68 6.11 21.12 0.36
N ASP A 69 5.47 20.73 -0.75
CA ASP A 69 4.17 21.24 -1.17
C ASP A 69 2.98 20.39 -0.67
N TYR A 70 3.24 19.35 0.13
CA TYR A 70 2.18 18.58 0.77
C TYR A 70 1.35 19.46 1.73
N PRO A 71 0.01 19.37 1.77
CA PRO A 71 -0.89 18.44 1.09
C PRO A 71 -1.43 18.91 -0.27
N ARG A 72 -0.88 19.98 -0.87
CA ARG A 72 -1.29 20.44 -2.21
C ARG A 72 -0.88 19.44 -3.29
N VAL A 73 0.30 18.85 -3.12
CA VAL A 73 0.84 17.81 -4.00
C VAL A 73 0.78 16.47 -3.25
N LYS A 74 0.37 15.42 -3.97
CA LYS A 74 0.34 14.05 -3.43
C LYS A 74 1.75 13.56 -3.06
N PRO A 75 1.88 12.60 -2.14
CA PRO A 75 3.17 11.98 -1.85
C PRO A 75 3.71 11.23 -3.06
N ASP A 76 5.03 11.15 -3.17
CA ASP A 76 5.70 10.23 -4.06
C ASP A 76 5.69 8.83 -3.46
N VAL A 77 5.32 7.82 -4.26
CA VAL A 77 5.19 6.43 -3.81
C VAL A 77 5.89 5.52 -4.79
N HIS A 78 6.95 4.86 -4.35
CA HIS A 78 7.75 3.97 -5.19
C HIS A 78 8.32 2.77 -4.43
N LEU A 79 8.61 1.69 -5.16
CA LEU A 79 9.32 0.54 -4.63
C LEU A 79 10.76 0.94 -4.25
N ASP A 80 11.27 0.34 -3.16
CA ASP A 80 12.70 0.40 -2.83
C ASP A 80 13.55 -0.18 -3.97
N SER A 81 14.85 0.13 -3.96
CA SER A 81 15.84 -0.38 -4.92
C SER A 81 16.02 -1.90 -4.88
N GLN A 82 15.57 -2.58 -3.84
CA GLN A 82 15.69 -4.04 -3.69
C GLN A 82 14.83 -4.80 -4.70
N ARG A 83 15.43 -5.79 -5.35
CA ARG A 83 14.75 -6.69 -6.29
C ARG A 83 14.47 -8.06 -5.65
N PRO A 84 13.49 -8.82 -6.12
CA PRO A 84 12.67 -8.60 -7.31
C PRO A 84 11.52 -7.60 -7.07
N TRP A 85 11.14 -6.87 -8.12
CA TRP A 85 9.97 -6.00 -8.08
C TRP A 85 8.72 -6.72 -8.58
N PRO A 86 7.53 -6.37 -8.07
CA PRO A 86 6.28 -6.91 -8.57
C PRO A 86 5.99 -6.36 -9.98
N ILE A 87 5.37 -7.18 -10.81
CA ILE A 87 4.84 -6.80 -12.11
C ILE A 87 3.33 -6.61 -11.93
N HIS A 88 2.82 -5.39 -12.11
CA HIS A 88 1.41 -5.10 -11.91
C HIS A 88 0.94 -4.02 -12.91
N PRO A 89 -0.31 -4.05 -13.41
CA PRO A 89 -0.81 -2.99 -14.30
C PRO A 89 -0.68 -1.58 -13.70
N ASN A 90 -0.80 -1.44 -12.39
CA ASN A 90 -0.74 -0.16 -11.67
C ASN A 90 0.63 0.15 -11.04
N ILE A 91 1.69 -0.54 -11.46
CA ILE A 91 3.07 -0.25 -11.07
C ILE A 91 3.89 0.00 -12.34
N TRP A 92 4.53 1.17 -12.40
CA TRP A 92 5.39 1.54 -13.52
C TRP A 92 6.69 0.70 -13.54
N PRO A 93 7.35 0.53 -14.69
CA PRO A 93 8.63 -0.18 -14.75
C PRO A 93 9.74 0.44 -13.88
N ASP A 94 9.63 1.70 -13.52
CA ASP A 94 10.54 2.41 -12.63
C ASP A 94 10.16 2.26 -11.13
N GLY A 95 9.13 1.48 -10.82
CA GLY A 95 8.69 1.16 -9.46
C GLY A 95 7.67 2.13 -8.87
N ARG A 96 7.29 3.19 -9.58
CA ARG A 96 6.25 4.13 -9.10
C ARG A 96 4.87 3.50 -9.16
N PHE A 97 4.04 3.80 -8.17
CA PHE A 97 2.65 3.35 -8.12
C PHE A 97 1.73 4.33 -8.83
N CYS A 98 0.88 3.79 -9.70
CA CYS A 98 -0.31 4.49 -10.18
C CYS A 98 -1.43 4.25 -9.15
N LEU A 99 -1.39 4.99 -8.08
CA LEU A 99 -2.51 5.03 -7.14
C LEU A 99 -3.62 5.78 -7.85
N GLU A 100 -4.79 5.19 -8.00
CA GLU A 100 -5.94 5.80 -8.68
C GLU A 100 -6.49 7.03 -7.99
N GLY A 101 -5.66 7.94 -7.73
CA GLY A 101 -5.95 9.04 -6.90
C GLY A 101 -5.72 10.40 -7.51
N ASP A 102 -5.29 10.50 -8.76
CA ASP A 102 -5.27 11.80 -9.42
C ASP A 102 -6.69 12.41 -9.50
N GLN A 103 -7.71 11.55 -9.56
CA GLN A 103 -9.10 11.95 -9.47
C GLN A 103 -9.61 12.14 -8.04
N HIS A 104 -8.92 11.57 -7.04
CA HIS A 104 -9.31 11.61 -5.64
C HIS A 104 -8.38 12.49 -4.79
N TRP A 105 -7.23 12.91 -5.33
CA TRP A 105 -6.38 13.87 -4.63
C TRP A 105 -6.98 15.26 -4.70
N ILE A 106 -7.60 15.69 -3.62
CA ILE A 106 -8.10 17.06 -3.47
C ILE A 106 -6.99 17.88 -2.83
N PRO A 107 -6.41 18.86 -3.54
CA PRO A 107 -5.37 19.72 -2.99
C PRO A 107 -5.79 20.35 -1.65
N GLY A 108 -4.95 20.19 -0.63
CA GLY A 108 -5.23 20.68 0.72
C GLY A 108 -6.03 19.73 1.61
N VAL A 109 -6.79 18.78 1.05
CA VAL A 109 -7.50 17.73 1.80
C VAL A 109 -6.68 16.45 1.83
N GLY A 110 -6.22 16.00 0.65
CA GLY A 110 -5.42 14.79 0.51
C GLY A 110 -6.18 13.48 0.78
N VAL A 111 -5.43 12.38 0.76
CA VAL A 111 -5.87 11.05 1.19
C VAL A 111 -5.06 10.69 2.44
N PRO A 112 -5.68 10.17 3.51
CA PRO A 112 -4.96 9.78 4.73
C PRO A 112 -3.89 8.73 4.45
N MET A 113 -2.79 8.78 5.19
CA MET A 113 -1.63 7.89 4.99
C MET A 113 -1.98 6.41 5.13
N ASP A 114 -2.84 6.05 6.06
CA ASP A 114 -3.31 4.67 6.26
C ASP A 114 -4.11 4.16 5.04
N ALA A 115 -4.92 5.01 4.42
CA ALA A 115 -5.63 4.67 3.19
C ALA A 115 -4.66 4.50 2.01
N ILE A 116 -3.61 5.32 1.92
CA ILE A 116 -2.53 5.15 0.92
C ILE A 116 -1.84 3.80 1.13
N CYS A 117 -1.48 3.45 2.37
CA CYS A 117 -0.88 2.16 2.69
C CYS A 117 -1.80 0.98 2.35
N GLN A 118 -3.10 1.11 2.59
CA GLN A 118 -4.07 0.08 2.21
C GLN A 118 -4.12 -0.10 0.69
N MET A 119 -4.26 0.98 -0.07
CA MET A 119 -4.30 0.93 -1.54
C MET A 119 -3.04 0.27 -2.13
N ILE A 120 -1.86 0.61 -1.61
CA ILE A 120 -0.59 -0.01 -2.03
C ILE A 120 -0.61 -1.53 -1.79
N GLY A 121 -1.05 -1.95 -0.61
CA GLY A 121 -1.15 -3.37 -0.26
C GLY A 121 -2.15 -4.13 -1.12
N GLU A 122 -3.31 -3.54 -1.40
CA GLU A 122 -4.33 -4.10 -2.29
C GLU A 122 -3.83 -4.24 -3.74
N ILE A 123 -3.04 -3.27 -4.22
CA ILE A 123 -2.36 -3.37 -5.52
C ILE A 123 -1.33 -4.49 -5.50
N LEU A 124 -0.41 -4.50 -4.55
CA LEU A 124 0.65 -5.52 -4.46
C LEU A 124 0.08 -6.94 -4.40
N SER A 125 -1.01 -7.15 -3.69
CA SER A 125 -1.67 -8.44 -3.51
C SER A 125 -2.63 -8.83 -4.62
N TYR A 126 -2.83 -7.97 -5.63
CA TYR A 126 -3.85 -8.11 -6.68
C TYR A 126 -5.29 -8.17 -6.16
N GLN A 127 -5.56 -7.61 -4.98
CA GLN A 127 -6.92 -7.40 -4.48
C GLN A 127 -7.61 -6.25 -5.23
N GLU A 128 -6.82 -5.28 -5.69
CA GLU A 128 -7.27 -4.21 -6.55
C GLU A 128 -6.40 -4.08 -7.79
N VAL A 129 -7.04 -4.04 -8.96
CA VAL A 129 -6.38 -3.88 -10.25
C VAL A 129 -7.20 -2.94 -11.12
N ASN A 130 -6.64 -1.78 -11.44
CA ASN A 130 -7.27 -0.89 -12.38
C ASN A 130 -6.67 -1.02 -13.79
N ILE A 131 -7.42 -1.67 -14.68
CA ILE A 131 -6.99 -1.86 -16.06
C ILE A 131 -7.31 -0.65 -16.96
N ARG A 132 -8.11 0.32 -16.51
CA ARG A 132 -8.46 1.51 -17.29
C ARG A 132 -7.41 2.61 -17.16
N SER A 133 -6.81 2.75 -15.97
CA SER A 133 -5.72 3.67 -15.68
C SER A 133 -4.38 2.95 -15.46
N ALA A 134 -4.19 1.82 -16.15
CA ALA A 134 -2.96 1.05 -16.04
C ALA A 134 -1.75 1.90 -16.41
N ALA A 135 -0.66 1.70 -15.68
CA ALA A 135 0.61 2.32 -15.99
C ALA A 135 1.11 1.85 -17.37
N ASN A 136 1.55 2.79 -18.19
CA ASN A 136 2.11 2.47 -19.51
C ASN A 136 3.31 1.54 -19.37
N GLY A 137 3.41 0.54 -20.25
CA GLY A 137 4.50 -0.46 -20.25
C GLY A 137 4.11 -1.82 -19.68
N ASN A 138 2.95 -1.96 -19.03
CA ASN A 138 2.46 -3.23 -18.50
C ASN A 138 1.27 -3.82 -19.29
N ALA A 139 1.19 -3.58 -20.60
CA ALA A 139 0.11 -4.08 -21.46
C ALA A 139 -0.06 -5.61 -21.40
N ALA A 140 1.05 -6.36 -21.38
CA ALA A 140 1.01 -7.83 -21.25
C ALA A 140 0.36 -8.29 -19.92
N MET A 141 0.52 -7.52 -18.84
CA MET A 141 -0.12 -7.80 -17.57
C MET A 141 -1.62 -7.54 -17.63
N ILE A 142 -2.07 -6.55 -18.37
CA ILE A 142 -3.51 -6.29 -18.59
C ILE A 142 -4.18 -7.50 -19.24
N ASP A 143 -3.57 -8.07 -20.25
CA ASP A 143 -4.11 -9.24 -20.95
C ASP A 143 -4.08 -10.49 -20.04
N TRP A 144 -3.04 -10.66 -19.26
CA TRP A 144 -2.98 -11.73 -18.28
C TRP A 144 -4.08 -11.59 -17.21
N VAL A 145 -4.27 -10.38 -16.66
CA VAL A 145 -5.30 -10.07 -15.67
C VAL A 145 -6.69 -10.38 -16.21
N LYS A 146 -7.01 -9.91 -17.43
CA LYS A 146 -8.32 -10.17 -18.08
C LYS A 146 -8.60 -11.66 -18.27
N LYS A 147 -7.58 -12.48 -18.45
CA LYS A 147 -7.72 -13.94 -18.66
C LYS A 147 -7.80 -14.73 -17.37
N ASN A 148 -7.16 -14.28 -16.30
CA ASN A 148 -6.91 -15.10 -15.12
C ASN A 148 -7.58 -14.59 -13.84
N LEU A 149 -7.93 -13.30 -13.76
CA LEU A 149 -8.58 -12.73 -12.60
C LEU A 149 -10.07 -12.52 -12.83
N VAL A 150 -10.85 -12.74 -11.79
CA VAL A 150 -12.30 -12.54 -11.76
C VAL A 150 -12.58 -11.32 -10.88
N PHE A 151 -13.28 -10.34 -11.45
CA PHE A 151 -13.67 -9.15 -10.71
C PHE A 151 -14.96 -9.40 -9.92
N GLU A 152 -15.12 -8.67 -8.82
CA GLU A 152 -16.35 -8.72 -8.02
C GLU A 152 -17.54 -8.17 -8.80
N THR A 153 -18.72 -8.69 -8.53
CA THR A 153 -19.95 -8.24 -9.18
C THR A 153 -20.19 -6.75 -8.91
N GLY A 154 -20.29 -5.97 -9.98
CA GLY A 154 -20.47 -4.52 -9.89
C GLY A 154 -19.19 -3.71 -9.69
N SER A 155 -18.04 -4.36 -9.55
CA SER A 155 -16.72 -3.72 -9.51
C SER A 155 -15.93 -3.96 -10.79
N ASN A 156 -15.11 -2.98 -11.18
CA ASN A 156 -14.14 -3.07 -12.28
C ASN A 156 -12.70 -3.02 -11.78
N THR A 157 -12.50 -2.97 -10.47
CA THR A 157 -11.17 -2.89 -9.86
C THR A 157 -10.95 -3.93 -8.76
N LYS A 158 -11.97 -4.28 -7.98
CA LYS A 158 -11.88 -5.29 -6.92
C LYS A 158 -11.88 -6.70 -7.50
N VAL A 159 -10.93 -7.51 -7.06
CA VAL A 159 -10.68 -8.87 -7.56
C VAL A 159 -11.21 -9.91 -6.57
N LYS A 160 -12.02 -10.86 -7.08
CA LYS A 160 -12.61 -11.94 -6.28
C LYS A 160 -11.61 -13.05 -5.96
N ASN A 161 -10.65 -13.31 -6.85
CA ASN A 161 -9.61 -14.34 -6.70
C ASN A 161 -8.20 -13.72 -6.75
N PRO A 162 -7.84 -12.88 -5.76
CA PRO A 162 -6.56 -12.18 -5.76
C PRO A 162 -5.38 -13.16 -5.62
N ILE A 163 -4.17 -12.68 -5.92
CA ILE A 163 -2.93 -13.46 -5.72
C ILE A 163 -2.65 -13.68 -4.23
N ASP A 164 -3.00 -12.71 -3.40
CA ASP A 164 -2.97 -12.84 -1.95
C ASP A 164 -4.25 -12.25 -1.33
N PRO A 165 -5.10 -13.05 -0.69
CA PRO A 165 -6.34 -12.58 -0.06
C PRO A 165 -6.15 -12.04 1.36
N SER A 166 -4.93 -11.95 1.87
CA SER A 166 -4.66 -11.48 3.23
C SER A 166 -5.19 -10.05 3.44
N PRO A 167 -5.91 -9.78 4.52
CA PRO A 167 -6.40 -8.43 4.80
C PRO A 167 -5.23 -7.49 5.07
N ILE A 168 -5.19 -6.38 4.36
CA ILE A 168 -4.13 -5.37 4.49
C ILE A 168 -4.29 -4.60 5.79
N ARG A 169 -5.53 -4.23 6.13
CA ARG A 169 -5.88 -3.57 7.38
C ARG A 169 -6.71 -4.51 8.24
N LEU A 170 -6.40 -4.58 9.52
CA LEU A 170 -7.29 -5.21 10.49
C LEU A 170 -8.42 -4.24 10.85
N PRO A 171 -9.63 -4.74 11.09
CA PRO A 171 -10.71 -3.90 11.61
C PRO A 171 -10.28 -3.24 12.91
N ASP A 172 -10.76 -2.02 13.15
CA ASP A 172 -10.54 -1.34 14.42
C ASP A 172 -11.13 -2.21 15.54
N ILE A 173 -10.28 -2.64 16.45
CA ILE A 173 -10.72 -3.42 17.59
C ILE A 173 -11.36 -2.44 18.54
N ASP A 174 -12.64 -2.62 18.82
CA ASP A 174 -13.30 -1.95 19.94
C ASP A 174 -12.61 -2.45 21.22
N ASP A 175 -11.86 -1.57 21.88
CA ASP A 175 -11.16 -1.87 23.14
C ASP A 175 -12.10 -2.31 24.28
N SER A 176 -13.42 -2.29 24.06
CA SER A 176 -14.41 -2.81 24.98
C SER A 176 -14.57 -4.35 24.93
N VAL A 177 -14.06 -5.01 23.89
CA VAL A 177 -14.09 -6.46 23.76
C VAL A 177 -12.94 -7.06 24.57
N LYS A 178 -13.22 -7.53 25.78
CA LYS A 178 -12.29 -8.34 26.58
C LYS A 178 -12.08 -9.68 25.89
N TRP A 179 -10.91 -9.87 25.26
CA TRP A 179 -10.48 -11.16 24.76
C TRP A 179 -10.22 -12.08 25.95
N GLY A 180 -10.79 -13.29 25.90
CA GLY A 180 -10.39 -14.36 26.81
C GLY A 180 -8.88 -14.59 26.67
N THR A 181 -8.22 -14.82 27.81
CA THR A 181 -6.78 -15.03 27.95
C THR A 181 -6.33 -16.30 27.23
N ASP A 182 -6.05 -16.19 25.94
CA ASP A 182 -5.19 -17.12 25.22
C ASP A 182 -3.94 -16.34 24.80
N ASP A 183 -2.80 -16.76 25.40
CA ASP A 183 -1.49 -16.11 25.31
C ASP A 183 -0.89 -16.12 23.90
N GLN A 184 -1.38 -15.23 23.02
CA GLN A 184 -0.64 -14.82 21.83
C GLN A 184 -0.75 -13.30 21.68
N GLU A 185 0.21 -12.60 22.26
CA GLU A 185 0.44 -11.19 21.94
C GLU A 185 0.61 -11.02 20.43
N PRO A 186 -0.11 -10.06 19.79
CA PRO A 186 0.17 -9.71 18.41
C PRO A 186 1.59 -9.17 18.30
N PRO A 187 2.32 -9.41 17.19
CA PRO A 187 3.67 -8.93 17.02
C PRO A 187 3.70 -7.41 17.20
N GLN A 188 4.47 -6.97 18.19
CA GLN A 188 4.65 -5.54 18.48
C GLN A 188 5.27 -4.86 17.25
N GLN A 189 4.59 -3.86 16.72
CA GLN A 189 5.15 -2.99 15.70
C GLN A 189 6.39 -2.31 16.27
N ARG A 190 7.56 -2.71 15.81
CA ARG A 190 8.83 -2.10 16.20
C ARG A 190 8.94 -0.71 15.59
N ILE A 191 8.62 0.31 16.36
CA ILE A 191 8.96 1.69 16.01
C ILE A 191 10.47 1.84 16.25
N VAL A 192 11.25 1.82 15.18
CA VAL A 192 12.69 2.07 15.25
C VAL A 192 12.93 3.51 14.81
N PHE A 193 13.33 4.35 15.74
CA PHE A 193 13.85 5.68 15.45
C PHE A 193 15.33 5.53 15.04
N GLY A 194 15.68 5.99 13.85
CA GLY A 194 17.03 6.13 13.36
C GLY A 194 17.35 7.59 13.13
#